data_c06aaf4094b127a2c52733bfef80255b
#
_entry.id   c06aaf4094b127a2c52733bfef80255b
#
_cell.length_a   1.000
_cell.length_b   1.000
_cell.length_c   1.000
_cell.angle_alpha   90.00
_cell.angle_beta   90.00
_cell.angle_gamma   90.00
#
_symmetry.space_group_name_H-M   'P 1'
#
loop_
_entity.id
_entity.type
_entity.pdbx_description
1 polymer ?
#
loop_
_entity_poly.entity_id
_entity_poly.type
_entity_poly.pdbx_seq_one_letter_code
_entity_poly.pdbx_strand_id
1 'polypeptide(L)'
;MRLAKVIKTLLVCGSVLGMVVWFASARSSQAVSPAGPQSKPAVVAKVANADDSGYVGSEVCKDCHEDTFKAFSHTTHALLSTIGSWKKKVTGCESCHGPGKKHIDEADPTKIISFKNKSSKEISESCLTCHAGKEERNNFRRGEHWRNDIGCTECHSPHSNTTGKNLASSNVHVTSANAEKPGFATIRMLKANDPQLCVSCHGEVKPAFSAPFHHKVLEGAMRCSDCHNPHGGFELKQARLATGGDAACIKCHADKQGPFVYEHAPVKTEGCVSCHTPHGSSNPRLLRFAAVNALCLTCHSVAHDVGAAEPAGPAHNQNAQYANCTACHIKIHGSRTSPVFFR
;
A
#
# COMPACT_ATOMS: atom_id res chain seq x y z
N MET A 1 17.77 -43.50 -55.86
CA MET A 1 16.83 -42.47 -55.36
C MET A 1 15.94 -42.92 -54.17
N ARG A 2 15.74 -44.19 -53.88
CA ARG A 2 14.90 -44.64 -52.74
C ARG A 2 15.63 -44.65 -51.38
N LEU A 3 16.91 -44.88 -51.33
CA LEU A 3 17.69 -44.98 -50.09
C LEU A 3 17.88 -43.61 -49.41
N ALA A 4 18.09 -42.56 -50.16
CA ALA A 4 18.28 -41.19 -49.63
C ALA A 4 17.02 -40.60 -48.96
N LYS A 5 15.83 -41.03 -49.38
CA LYS A 5 14.54 -40.59 -48.75
C LYS A 5 14.33 -41.27 -47.40
N VAL A 6 14.70 -42.56 -47.25
CA VAL A 6 14.59 -43.29 -45.98
C VAL A 6 15.51 -42.73 -44.90
N ILE A 7 16.74 -42.36 -45.25
CA ILE A 7 17.73 -41.80 -44.32
C ILE A 7 17.26 -40.41 -43.83
N LYS A 8 16.68 -39.55 -44.69
CA LYS A 8 16.14 -38.25 -44.27
C LYS A 8 14.98 -38.38 -43.31
N THR A 9 14.09 -39.36 -43.52
CA THR A 9 12.91 -39.58 -42.65
C THR A 9 13.36 -40.11 -41.26
N LEU A 10 14.33 -40.97 -41.20
CA LEU A 10 14.89 -41.48 -39.95
C LEU A 10 15.64 -40.39 -39.12
N LEU A 11 16.37 -39.48 -39.78
CA LEU A 11 17.05 -38.38 -39.12
C LEU A 11 16.03 -37.33 -38.52
N VAL A 12 14.92 -37.06 -39.21
CA VAL A 12 13.88 -36.15 -38.71
C VAL A 12 13.14 -36.77 -37.52
N CYS A 13 12.80 -38.08 -37.58
CA CYS A 13 12.18 -38.75 -36.45
C CYS A 13 13.10 -38.86 -35.22
N GLY A 14 14.39 -39.07 -35.44
CA GLY A 14 15.39 -39.11 -34.32
C GLY A 14 15.53 -37.78 -33.60
N SER A 15 15.50 -36.67 -34.32
CA SER A 15 15.60 -35.32 -33.73
C SER A 15 14.34 -34.91 -32.96
N VAL A 16 13.16 -35.32 -33.39
CA VAL A 16 11.88 -35.04 -32.67
C VAL A 16 11.81 -35.85 -31.37
N LEU A 17 12.22 -37.14 -31.39
CA LEU A 17 12.26 -37.95 -30.16
C LEU A 17 13.29 -37.40 -29.15
N GLY A 18 14.45 -36.97 -29.63
CA GLY A 18 15.47 -36.35 -28.75
C GLY A 18 14.99 -35.04 -28.08
N MET A 19 14.23 -34.20 -28.80
CA MET A 19 13.64 -32.98 -28.23
C MET A 19 12.54 -33.29 -27.23
N VAL A 20 11.69 -34.30 -27.44
CA VAL A 20 10.62 -34.66 -26.49
C VAL A 20 11.21 -35.22 -25.19
N VAL A 21 12.27 -36.03 -25.29
CA VAL A 21 12.96 -36.56 -24.09
C VAL A 21 13.67 -35.44 -23.31
N TRP A 22 14.23 -34.42 -23.99
CA TRP A 22 14.90 -33.29 -23.32
C TRP A 22 13.91 -32.37 -22.60
N PHE A 23 12.71 -32.14 -23.15
CA PHE A 23 11.65 -31.37 -22.48
C PHE A 23 11.01 -32.11 -21.30
N ALA A 24 11.00 -33.43 -21.29
CA ALA A 24 10.47 -34.21 -20.16
C ALA A 24 11.43 -34.26 -18.97
N SER A 25 12.75 -34.07 -19.20
CA SER A 25 13.76 -34.06 -18.14
C SER A 25 14.00 -32.69 -17.50
N ALA A 26 13.42 -31.62 -18.04
CA ALA A 26 13.56 -30.24 -17.52
C ALA A 26 12.52 -29.85 -16.47
N ARG A 27 11.80 -30.81 -15.89
CA ARG A 27 11.13 -30.59 -14.61
C ARG A 27 12.15 -30.73 -13.49
N SER A 28 13.10 -29.82 -13.45
CA SER A 28 13.95 -29.62 -12.31
C SER A 28 13.11 -29.13 -11.15
N SER A 29 13.13 -29.90 -10.11
CA SER A 29 12.94 -29.51 -8.73
C SER A 29 13.28 -28.02 -8.54
N GLN A 30 12.27 -27.19 -8.34
CA GLN A 30 12.48 -25.92 -7.66
C GLN A 30 13.03 -26.27 -6.29
N ALA A 31 14.32 -26.06 -6.11
CA ALA A 31 14.94 -26.09 -4.81
C ALA A 31 14.18 -25.04 -3.98
N VAL A 32 13.40 -25.53 -3.03
CA VAL A 32 12.91 -24.72 -1.93
C VAL A 32 14.16 -24.16 -1.27
N SER A 33 14.41 -22.86 -1.44
CA SER A 33 15.46 -22.19 -0.68
C SER A 33 15.22 -22.52 0.79
N PRO A 34 16.24 -22.96 1.52
CA PRO A 34 16.09 -23.18 2.94
C PRO A 34 15.59 -21.88 3.56
N ALA A 35 14.47 -21.94 4.27
CA ALA A 35 13.98 -20.86 5.08
C ALA A 35 15.16 -20.34 5.90
N GLY A 36 15.51 -19.06 5.71
CA GLY A 36 16.50 -18.39 6.53
C GLY A 36 16.16 -18.61 8.00
N PRO A 37 17.13 -18.53 8.92
CA PRO A 37 16.92 -18.84 10.30
C PRO A 37 15.70 -18.06 10.78
N GLN A 38 14.65 -18.79 11.15
CA GLN A 38 13.48 -18.22 11.79
C GLN A 38 14.01 -17.59 13.07
N SER A 39 14.04 -16.26 13.11
CA SER A 39 14.27 -15.54 14.36
C SER A 39 13.25 -16.07 15.35
N LYS A 40 13.75 -16.67 16.43
CA LYS A 40 12.88 -17.13 17.54
C LYS A 40 11.96 -15.95 17.87
N PRO A 41 10.64 -16.16 17.99
CA PRO A 41 9.75 -15.11 18.42
C PRO A 41 10.32 -14.55 19.72
N ALA A 42 10.49 -13.22 19.78
CA ALA A 42 10.87 -12.54 21.01
C ALA A 42 9.90 -13.01 22.08
N VAL A 43 10.46 -13.55 23.15
CA VAL A 43 9.69 -14.14 24.26
C VAL A 43 8.69 -13.11 24.71
N VAL A 44 7.41 -13.34 24.45
CA VAL A 44 6.33 -12.60 25.07
C VAL A 44 6.52 -12.79 26.57
N ALA A 45 6.89 -11.74 27.28
CA ALA A 45 7.02 -11.78 28.71
C ALA A 45 5.67 -12.23 29.28
N LYS A 46 5.62 -13.47 29.74
CA LYS A 46 4.48 -14.02 30.44
C LYS A 46 4.26 -13.13 31.66
N VAL A 47 3.10 -12.51 31.78
CA VAL A 47 2.74 -11.67 32.92
C VAL A 47 2.93 -12.48 34.21
N ALA A 48 4.02 -12.23 34.90
CA ALA A 48 4.22 -12.72 36.27
C ALA A 48 3.48 -11.77 37.22
N ASN A 49 3.00 -12.28 38.33
CA ASN A 49 2.34 -11.50 39.38
C ASN A 49 3.31 -10.42 39.91
N ALA A 50 2.78 -9.25 40.26
CA ALA A 50 3.51 -8.00 40.51
C ALA A 50 4.64 -8.05 41.54
N ASP A 51 4.73 -9.09 42.36
CA ASP A 51 5.59 -9.07 43.54
C ASP A 51 7.01 -9.63 43.35
N ASP A 52 7.31 -10.31 42.23
CA ASP A 52 8.66 -10.84 41.95
C ASP A 52 9.10 -10.60 40.49
N SER A 53 8.32 -9.88 39.73
CA SER A 53 8.52 -9.71 38.27
C SER A 53 9.49 -8.60 37.90
N GLY A 54 9.86 -7.74 38.84
CA GLY A 54 10.70 -6.56 38.61
C GLY A 54 10.00 -5.39 37.89
N TYR A 55 8.68 -5.46 37.71
CA TYR A 55 7.87 -4.34 37.18
C TYR A 55 7.53 -3.37 38.30
N VAL A 56 7.68 -2.07 38.03
CA VAL A 56 7.52 -1.00 39.02
C VAL A 56 6.39 -0.01 38.69
N GLY A 57 5.87 -0.07 37.47
CA GLY A 57 4.84 0.85 36.98
C GLY A 57 5.41 2.15 36.40
N SER A 58 4.65 2.75 35.50
CA SER A 58 5.10 3.92 34.73
C SER A 58 5.29 5.19 35.55
N GLU A 59 4.63 5.33 36.71
CA GLU A 59 4.73 6.53 37.53
C GLU A 59 6.17 6.75 38.10
N VAL A 60 6.88 5.68 38.40
CA VAL A 60 8.25 5.74 38.87
C VAL A 60 9.22 6.26 37.80
N CYS A 61 8.92 6.00 36.52
CA CYS A 61 9.72 6.46 35.41
C CYS A 61 9.70 7.99 35.25
N LYS A 62 8.61 8.62 35.73
CA LYS A 62 8.40 10.07 35.65
C LYS A 62 9.49 10.87 36.35
N ASP A 63 10.05 10.37 37.43
CA ASP A 63 11.03 11.12 38.26
C ASP A 63 12.30 11.47 37.47
N CYS A 64 12.68 10.63 36.48
CA CYS A 64 13.84 10.88 35.64
C CYS A 64 13.44 11.20 34.17
N HIS A 65 12.27 10.75 33.71
CA HIS A 65 11.81 10.88 32.34
C HIS A 65 10.54 11.73 32.23
N GLU A 66 10.46 12.87 32.94
CA GLU A 66 9.24 13.69 33.06
C GLU A 66 8.64 14.09 31.69
N ASP A 67 9.47 14.64 30.79
CA ASP A 67 8.99 15.11 29.48
C ASP A 67 8.42 13.97 28.64
N THR A 68 9.09 12.81 28.63
CA THR A 68 8.64 11.62 27.91
C THR A 68 7.37 11.06 28.53
N PHE A 69 7.29 11.00 29.86
CA PHE A 69 6.10 10.56 30.57
C PHE A 69 4.89 11.46 30.26
N LYS A 70 5.08 12.77 30.34
CA LYS A 70 4.05 13.76 30.04
C LYS A 70 3.57 13.64 28.59
N ALA A 71 4.47 13.49 27.64
CA ALA A 71 4.11 13.29 26.24
C ALA A 71 3.37 11.96 26.03
N PHE A 72 3.85 10.88 26.64
CA PHE A 72 3.23 9.56 26.57
C PHE A 72 1.82 9.54 27.16
N SER A 73 1.55 10.23 28.25
CA SER A 73 0.25 10.26 28.93
C SER A 73 -0.92 10.71 28.03
N HIS A 74 -0.62 11.42 26.95
CA HIS A 74 -1.60 11.84 25.93
C HIS A 74 -1.75 10.86 24.77
N THR A 75 -1.06 9.72 24.80
CA THR A 75 -1.13 8.73 23.71
C THR A 75 -2.24 7.71 23.94
N THR A 76 -2.64 7.01 22.86
CA THR A 76 -3.58 5.90 22.95
C THR A 76 -3.01 4.72 23.74
N HIS A 77 -1.68 4.54 23.76
CA HIS A 77 -1.02 3.51 24.58
C HIS A 77 -1.15 3.76 26.07
N ALA A 78 -1.12 5.02 26.52
CA ALA A 78 -1.33 5.36 27.92
C ALA A 78 -2.74 4.97 28.42
N LEU A 79 -3.74 4.99 27.52
CA LEU A 79 -5.11 4.64 27.85
C LEU A 79 -5.32 3.13 28.04
N LEU A 80 -4.36 2.27 27.69
CA LEU A 80 -4.52 0.81 27.80
C LEU A 80 -4.79 0.38 29.25
N SER A 81 -4.19 1.05 30.24
CA SER A 81 -4.43 0.78 31.66
C SER A 81 -5.88 0.98 32.10
N THR A 82 -6.65 1.80 31.38
CA THR A 82 -8.06 2.09 31.67
C THR A 82 -9.01 1.04 31.04
N ILE A 83 -8.52 0.24 30.11
CA ILE A 83 -9.33 -0.74 29.38
C ILE A 83 -9.40 -2.05 30.19
N GLY A 84 -10.60 -2.51 30.50
CA GLY A 84 -10.83 -3.66 31.36
C GLY A 84 -10.12 -4.94 30.94
N SER A 85 -9.99 -5.22 29.63
CA SER A 85 -9.27 -6.36 29.09
C SER A 85 -7.75 -6.32 29.30
N TRP A 86 -7.21 -5.16 29.69
CA TRP A 86 -5.78 -4.91 29.94
C TRP A 86 -5.41 -4.79 31.41
N LYS A 87 -6.39 -4.76 32.33
CA LYS A 87 -6.17 -4.56 33.78
C LYS A 87 -5.16 -5.52 34.42
N LYS A 88 -4.95 -6.71 33.85
CA LYS A 88 -4.00 -7.72 34.36
C LYS A 88 -2.74 -7.86 33.51
N LYS A 89 -2.52 -6.93 32.57
CA LYS A 89 -1.37 -6.95 31.67
C LYS A 89 -0.43 -5.81 32.01
N VAL A 90 0.84 -5.98 31.72
CA VAL A 90 1.80 -4.89 31.82
C VAL A 90 1.40 -3.82 30.78
N THR A 91 1.24 -2.60 31.24
CA THR A 91 0.85 -1.43 30.45
C THR A 91 1.85 -0.29 30.66
N GLY A 92 1.76 0.75 29.88
CA GLY A 92 2.64 1.90 30.00
C GLY A 92 4.05 1.65 29.48
N CYS A 93 5.05 2.28 30.10
CA CYS A 93 6.45 2.26 29.66
C CYS A 93 7.01 0.84 29.58
N GLU A 94 6.75 0.05 30.60
CA GLU A 94 7.31 -1.30 30.75
C GLU A 94 6.69 -2.32 29.79
N SER A 95 5.56 -2.02 29.15
CA SER A 95 5.00 -2.89 28.12
C SER A 95 5.90 -3.04 26.89
N CYS A 96 6.75 -2.03 26.67
CA CYS A 96 7.73 -1.99 25.58
C CYS A 96 9.16 -2.14 26.08
N HIS A 97 9.48 -1.49 27.21
CA HIS A 97 10.82 -1.43 27.77
C HIS A 97 11.17 -2.58 28.74
N GLY A 98 10.19 -3.41 29.10
CA GLY A 98 10.38 -4.50 30.07
C GLY A 98 10.48 -4.00 31.51
N PRO A 99 10.77 -4.92 32.48
CA PRO A 99 10.79 -4.60 33.91
C PRO A 99 11.89 -3.58 34.26
N GLY A 100 11.47 -2.47 34.90
CA GLY A 100 12.32 -1.32 35.15
C GLY A 100 13.10 -1.33 36.47
N LYS A 101 12.80 -2.28 37.39
CA LYS A 101 13.35 -2.26 38.74
C LYS A 101 14.89 -2.16 38.78
N LYS A 102 15.58 -3.02 38.05
CA LYS A 102 17.06 -3.01 38.05
C LYS A 102 17.63 -1.73 37.42
N HIS A 103 16.97 -1.19 36.40
CA HIS A 103 17.38 0.08 35.81
C HIS A 103 17.30 1.23 36.84
N ILE A 104 16.22 1.25 37.63
CA ILE A 104 16.02 2.29 38.65
C ILE A 104 17.00 2.13 39.81
N ASP A 105 17.15 0.89 40.31
CA ASP A 105 18.03 0.60 41.47
C ASP A 105 19.51 0.91 41.16
N GLU A 106 19.96 0.65 39.93
CA GLU A 106 21.36 0.76 39.50
C GLU A 106 21.63 2.01 38.64
N ALA A 107 20.62 2.76 38.25
CA ALA A 107 20.68 3.86 37.29
C ALA A 107 21.43 3.51 36.00
N ASP A 108 21.37 2.22 35.57
CA ASP A 108 22.08 1.67 34.43
C ASP A 108 21.17 1.48 33.23
N PRO A 109 21.38 2.24 32.12
CA PRO A 109 20.54 2.11 30.92
C PRO A 109 20.63 0.76 30.22
N THR A 110 21.60 -0.09 30.56
CA THR A 110 21.70 -1.46 30.01
C THR A 110 20.76 -2.46 30.69
N LYS A 111 20.19 -2.09 31.82
CA LYS A 111 19.28 -2.94 32.61
C LYS A 111 17.80 -2.84 32.20
N ILE A 112 17.54 -2.12 31.13
CA ILE A 112 16.20 -1.97 30.53
C ILE A 112 16.28 -2.12 29.01
N ILE A 113 15.20 -2.49 28.36
CA ILE A 113 15.19 -2.58 26.89
C ILE A 113 15.32 -1.18 26.28
N SER A 114 16.46 -0.91 25.66
CA SER A 114 16.69 0.28 24.85
C SER A 114 16.47 -0.01 23.36
N PHE A 115 15.78 0.88 22.68
CA PHE A 115 15.58 0.82 21.22
C PHE A 115 16.60 1.65 20.45
N LYS A 116 17.48 2.40 21.13
CA LYS A 116 18.40 3.36 20.52
C LYS A 116 19.34 2.73 19.46
N ASN A 117 19.78 1.50 19.70
CA ASN A 117 20.74 0.79 18.84
C ASN A 117 20.11 -0.40 18.11
N LYS A 118 18.78 -0.42 17.99
CA LYS A 118 18.05 -1.47 17.28
C LYS A 118 17.70 -1.01 15.87
N SER A 119 17.71 -1.95 14.94
CA SER A 119 17.24 -1.72 13.58
C SER A 119 15.72 -1.45 13.54
N SER A 120 15.25 -0.77 12.53
CA SER A 120 13.82 -0.52 12.30
C SER A 120 12.98 -1.81 12.32
N LYS A 121 13.54 -2.91 11.81
CA LYS A 121 12.89 -4.23 11.84
C LYS A 121 12.76 -4.77 13.26
N GLU A 122 13.83 -4.74 14.05
CA GLU A 122 13.81 -5.21 15.44
C GLU A 122 12.82 -4.40 16.29
N ILE A 123 12.78 -3.08 16.09
CA ILE A 123 11.80 -2.22 16.76
C ILE A 123 10.38 -2.60 16.33
N SER A 124 10.17 -2.80 15.04
CA SER A 124 8.86 -3.16 14.50
C SER A 124 8.38 -4.53 15.00
N GLU A 125 9.29 -5.51 15.14
CA GLU A 125 8.95 -6.81 15.72
C GLU A 125 8.43 -6.67 17.17
N SER A 126 8.98 -5.76 17.95
CA SER A 126 8.47 -5.47 19.29
C SER A 126 7.04 -4.92 19.25
N CYS A 127 6.72 -4.04 18.30
CA CYS A 127 5.36 -3.52 18.10
C CYS A 127 4.39 -4.64 17.67
N LEU A 128 4.85 -5.52 16.78
CA LEU A 128 4.06 -6.59 16.22
C LEU A 128 3.70 -7.70 17.25
N THR A 129 4.31 -7.74 18.40
CA THR A 129 3.89 -8.64 19.49
C THR A 129 2.44 -8.39 19.89
N CYS A 130 1.97 -7.15 19.81
CA CYS A 130 0.59 -6.75 20.11
C CYS A 130 -0.21 -6.37 18.85
N HIS A 131 0.48 -5.85 17.83
CA HIS A 131 -0.15 -5.32 16.62
C HIS A 131 -0.25 -6.32 15.46
N ALA A 132 0.32 -7.52 15.58
CA ALA A 132 0.10 -8.58 14.61
C ALA A 132 -1.37 -9.07 14.64
N GLY A 133 -1.83 -9.68 13.55
CA GLY A 133 -3.17 -10.24 13.46
C GLY A 133 -4.29 -9.22 13.17
N LYS A 134 -3.99 -7.95 12.97
CA LYS A 134 -4.94 -6.97 12.46
C LYS A 134 -4.85 -6.95 10.94
N GLU A 135 -5.99 -7.02 10.26
CA GLU A 135 -6.08 -7.10 8.80
C GLU A 135 -5.23 -6.02 8.10
N GLU A 136 -5.28 -4.80 8.58
CA GLU A 136 -4.54 -3.67 8.05
C GLU A 136 -3.01 -3.85 8.10
N ARG A 137 -2.47 -4.73 8.97
CA ARG A 137 -1.05 -4.89 9.25
C ARG A 137 -0.50 -6.30 8.97
N ASN A 138 -1.36 -7.23 8.60
CA ASN A 138 -0.96 -8.63 8.36
C ASN A 138 0.12 -8.77 7.28
N ASN A 139 0.17 -7.83 6.34
CA ASN A 139 1.11 -7.84 5.23
C ASN A 139 2.33 -6.95 5.44
N PHE A 140 2.49 -6.32 6.61
CA PHE A 140 3.57 -5.36 6.84
C PHE A 140 4.95 -5.92 6.50
N ARG A 141 5.26 -7.16 6.97
CA ARG A 141 6.54 -7.82 6.66
C ARG A 141 6.73 -8.18 5.19
N ARG A 142 5.69 -8.07 4.35
CA ARG A 142 5.73 -8.30 2.90
C ARG A 142 5.69 -7.00 2.12
N GLY A 143 5.38 -5.89 2.78
CA GLY A 143 5.27 -4.56 2.17
C GLY A 143 6.61 -3.98 1.76
N GLU A 144 6.56 -3.01 0.86
CA GLU A 144 7.76 -2.33 0.35
C GLU A 144 8.50 -1.55 1.45
N HIS A 145 7.79 -0.94 2.39
CA HIS A 145 8.42 -0.25 3.52
C HIS A 145 9.32 -1.22 4.32
N TRP A 146 8.79 -2.38 4.69
CA TRP A 146 9.56 -3.41 5.39
C TRP A 146 10.80 -3.87 4.60
N ARG A 147 10.65 -4.08 3.28
CA ARG A 147 11.75 -4.50 2.42
C ARG A 147 12.89 -3.49 2.36
N ASN A 148 12.53 -2.21 2.47
CA ASN A 148 13.45 -1.08 2.46
C ASN A 148 13.84 -0.59 3.86
N ASP A 149 13.71 -1.44 4.90
CA ASP A 149 14.08 -1.15 6.28
C ASP A 149 13.32 0.04 6.91
N ILE A 150 12.15 0.36 6.38
CA ILE A 150 11.24 1.36 6.95
C ILE A 150 10.31 0.68 7.94
N GLY A 151 10.47 0.96 9.22
CA GLY A 151 9.71 0.35 10.29
C GLY A 151 8.58 1.22 10.83
N CYS A 152 7.99 0.79 11.94
CA CYS A 152 6.85 1.48 12.55
C CYS A 152 7.22 2.89 13.00
N THR A 153 8.41 3.05 13.57
CA THR A 153 8.83 4.31 14.17
C THR A 153 9.27 5.37 13.20
N GLU A 154 9.45 5.07 11.93
CA GLU A 154 9.65 6.10 10.90
C GLU A 154 8.39 6.96 10.73
N CYS A 155 7.22 6.36 10.87
CA CYS A 155 5.92 7.03 10.70
C CYS A 155 5.22 7.34 12.03
N HIS A 156 5.35 6.46 13.02
CA HIS A 156 4.66 6.57 14.30
C HIS A 156 5.59 7.01 15.45
N SER A 157 5.05 7.79 16.38
CA SER A 157 5.73 8.16 17.62
C SER A 157 5.03 7.49 18.81
N PRO A 158 5.61 6.45 19.43
CA PRO A 158 4.98 5.78 20.57
C PRO A 158 4.95 6.64 21.84
N HIS A 159 5.81 7.65 21.94
CA HIS A 159 5.94 8.49 23.14
C HIS A 159 5.14 9.80 23.06
N SER A 160 4.70 10.23 21.89
CA SER A 160 4.07 11.53 21.75
C SER A 160 3.03 11.60 20.65
N ASN A 161 2.02 12.40 20.88
CA ASN A 161 1.12 12.89 19.85
C ASN A 161 1.69 14.20 19.30
N THR A 162 2.61 14.15 18.35
CA THR A 162 3.40 15.30 17.88
C THR A 162 2.65 16.32 17.04
N THR A 163 1.37 16.16 16.85
CA THR A 163 0.54 16.94 15.92
C THR A 163 0.35 18.43 16.26
N GLY A 164 0.83 18.93 17.41
CA GLY A 164 0.60 20.32 17.78
C GLY A 164 1.73 21.31 17.45
N LYS A 165 2.99 20.88 17.37
CA LYS A 165 4.13 21.83 17.31
C LYS A 165 4.83 21.93 15.96
N ASN A 166 4.70 20.96 15.07
CA ASN A 166 5.40 20.93 13.77
C ASN A 166 4.54 21.33 12.56
N LEU A 167 3.26 21.64 12.77
CA LEU A 167 2.37 22.13 11.70
C LEU A 167 2.61 23.61 11.35
N ALA A 168 3.31 24.37 12.19
CA ALA A 168 3.54 25.80 11.96
C ALA A 168 4.61 26.10 10.90
N SER A 169 5.35 25.11 10.41
CA SER A 169 6.44 25.31 9.45
C SER A 169 6.12 24.93 8.00
N SER A 170 4.96 24.41 7.72
CA SER A 170 4.55 24.16 6.34
C SER A 170 3.40 25.12 5.95
N ASN A 171 3.62 25.94 4.92
CA ASN A 171 2.65 26.88 4.34
C ASN A 171 1.44 26.16 3.68
N VAL A 172 0.84 25.21 4.37
CA VAL A 172 -0.41 24.58 3.96
C VAL A 172 -1.53 25.30 4.72
N HIS A 173 -2.35 26.02 4.00
CA HIS A 173 -3.58 26.60 4.50
C HIS A 173 -4.49 25.48 5.02
N VAL A 174 -4.40 25.20 6.32
CA VAL A 174 -5.38 24.39 7.03
C VAL A 174 -6.59 25.29 7.25
N THR A 175 -7.66 25.08 6.51
CA THR A 175 -8.92 25.76 6.79
C THR A 175 -9.36 25.39 8.20
N SER A 176 -9.68 26.40 9.00
CA SER A 176 -9.97 26.33 10.43
C SER A 176 -11.15 25.44 10.85
N ALA A 177 -11.88 24.86 9.91
CA ALA A 177 -13.06 24.03 10.18
C ALA A 177 -12.71 22.62 10.76
N ASN A 178 -11.43 22.19 10.73
CA ASN A 178 -11.02 20.86 11.19
C ASN A 178 -10.04 20.87 12.38
N ALA A 179 -9.80 22.03 12.99
CA ALA A 179 -8.78 22.18 14.04
C ALA A 179 -9.23 21.64 15.42
N GLU A 180 -10.51 21.40 15.63
CA GLU A 180 -11.05 21.08 16.98
C GLU A 180 -11.33 19.59 17.23
N LYS A 181 -11.25 18.74 16.21
CA LYS A 181 -11.32 17.28 16.42
C LYS A 181 -9.91 16.70 16.44
N PRO A 182 -9.60 15.74 17.36
CA PRO A 182 -8.33 15.06 17.32
C PRO A 182 -8.12 14.50 15.89
N GLY A 183 -7.15 15.06 15.18
CA GLY A 183 -6.91 14.73 13.79
C GLY A 183 -6.51 13.26 13.62
N PHE A 184 -6.68 12.73 12.43
CA PHE A 184 -6.29 11.36 12.07
C PHE A 184 -4.86 11.00 12.52
N ALA A 185 -3.92 11.94 12.41
CA ALA A 185 -2.54 11.77 12.84
C ALA A 185 -2.41 11.60 14.36
N THR A 186 -3.17 12.36 15.16
CA THR A 186 -3.17 12.29 16.63
C THR A 186 -3.66 10.93 17.11
N ILE A 187 -4.79 10.46 16.60
CA ILE A 187 -5.38 9.16 16.98
C ILE A 187 -4.46 8.00 16.62
N ARG A 188 -3.73 8.12 15.51
CA ARG A 188 -2.84 7.06 14.99
C ARG A 188 -1.38 7.26 15.40
N MET A 189 -1.08 8.24 16.24
CA MET A 189 0.26 8.54 16.73
C MET A 189 1.28 8.78 15.61
N LEU A 190 0.86 9.39 14.51
CA LEU A 190 1.72 9.74 13.40
C LEU A 190 2.62 10.93 13.76
N LYS A 191 3.85 10.94 13.25
CA LYS A 191 4.82 12.03 13.42
C LYS A 191 4.42 13.31 12.71
N ALA A 192 3.64 13.19 11.63
CA ALA A 192 3.04 14.29 10.90
C ALA A 192 1.71 13.86 10.28
N ASN A 193 0.93 14.82 9.80
CA ASN A 193 -0.31 14.52 9.10
C ASN A 193 -0.04 13.88 7.72
N ASP A 194 -0.95 13.04 7.27
CA ASP A 194 -1.09 12.64 5.88
C ASP A 194 -1.74 13.84 5.11
N PRO A 195 -1.15 14.38 4.03
CA PRO A 195 -0.08 13.79 3.22
C PRO A 195 1.36 14.20 3.59
N GLN A 196 1.59 15.16 4.50
CA GLN A 196 2.91 15.72 4.80
C GLN A 196 3.91 14.64 5.21
N LEU A 197 3.47 13.67 6.01
CA LEU A 197 4.31 12.53 6.41
C LEU A 197 4.80 11.74 5.19
N CYS A 198 3.91 11.45 4.27
CA CYS A 198 4.22 10.63 3.09
C CYS A 198 5.17 11.35 2.13
N VAL A 199 4.88 12.62 1.83
CA VAL A 199 5.68 13.41 0.88
C VAL A 199 7.02 13.88 1.43
N SER A 200 7.31 13.64 2.71
CA SER A 200 8.67 13.87 3.26
C SER A 200 9.69 12.90 2.65
N CYS A 201 9.26 11.72 2.22
CA CYS A 201 10.06 10.72 1.51
C CYS A 201 9.63 10.56 0.06
N HIS A 202 8.32 10.62 -0.22
CA HIS A 202 7.73 10.49 -1.56
C HIS A 202 7.51 11.88 -2.23
N GLY A 203 8.55 12.71 -2.21
CA GLY A 203 8.50 14.06 -2.78
C GLY A 203 8.23 14.10 -4.28
N GLU A 204 8.59 13.05 -4.99
CA GLU A 204 8.44 12.90 -6.45
C GLU A 204 6.99 12.88 -6.91
N VAL A 205 6.02 12.57 -6.03
CA VAL A 205 4.59 12.58 -6.40
C VAL A 205 3.94 13.97 -6.30
N LYS A 206 4.57 14.92 -5.59
CA LYS A 206 4.01 16.27 -5.36
C LYS A 206 3.69 17.03 -6.66
N PRO A 207 4.56 17.05 -7.69
CA PRO A 207 4.27 17.73 -8.93
C PRO A 207 2.99 17.25 -9.60
N ALA A 208 2.69 15.95 -9.54
CA ALA A 208 1.47 15.40 -10.11
C ALA A 208 0.23 15.94 -9.38
N PHE A 209 0.25 16.02 -8.04
CA PHE A 209 -0.84 16.60 -7.26
C PHE A 209 -0.96 18.13 -7.38
N SER A 210 -0.02 18.79 -8.06
CA SER A 210 -0.08 20.21 -8.41
C SER A 210 -0.52 20.45 -9.86
N ALA A 211 -0.79 19.39 -10.62
CA ALA A 211 -1.28 19.48 -11.99
C ALA A 211 -2.68 20.11 -12.05
N PRO A 212 -3.13 20.67 -13.19
CA PRO A 212 -4.44 21.28 -13.32
C PRO A 212 -5.62 20.37 -12.95
N PHE A 213 -5.49 19.08 -13.24
CA PHE A 213 -6.47 18.06 -12.88
C PHE A 213 -5.81 17.05 -11.94
N HIS A 214 -6.29 16.97 -10.70
CA HIS A 214 -5.72 16.07 -9.68
C HIS A 214 -6.75 15.78 -8.59
N HIS A 215 -6.53 14.70 -7.84
CA HIS A 215 -7.26 14.47 -6.59
C HIS A 215 -6.77 15.47 -5.53
N LYS A 216 -7.69 16.01 -4.74
CA LYS A 216 -7.45 17.08 -3.77
C LYS A 216 -6.74 16.59 -2.50
N VAL A 217 -5.58 15.99 -2.65
CA VAL A 217 -4.77 15.43 -1.56
C VAL A 217 -3.97 16.53 -0.85
N LEU A 218 -3.30 17.39 -1.59
CA LEU A 218 -2.51 18.48 -1.00
C LEU A 218 -3.39 19.54 -0.35
N GLU A 219 -4.63 19.68 -0.80
CA GLU A 219 -5.64 20.57 -0.22
C GLU A 219 -6.35 19.96 1.00
N GLY A 220 -6.04 18.72 1.36
CA GLY A 220 -6.54 18.05 2.55
C GLY A 220 -7.95 17.47 2.44
N ALA A 221 -8.56 17.44 1.24
CA ALA A 221 -9.85 16.78 1.03
C ALA A 221 -9.73 15.25 0.98
N MET A 222 -8.55 14.75 0.63
CA MET A 222 -8.21 13.32 0.58
C MET A 222 -6.83 13.10 1.22
N ARG A 223 -6.53 11.85 1.52
CA ARG A 223 -5.26 11.39 2.09
C ARG A 223 -4.62 10.34 1.18
N CYS A 224 -3.30 10.21 1.25
CA CYS A 224 -2.59 9.13 0.57
C CYS A 224 -3.10 7.75 1.02
N SER A 225 -3.39 7.63 2.32
CA SER A 225 -3.92 6.41 2.95
C SER A 225 -5.36 6.05 2.57
N ASP A 226 -6.11 6.94 1.92
CA ASP A 226 -7.44 6.60 1.40
C ASP A 226 -7.34 5.62 0.20
N CYS A 227 -6.20 5.65 -0.51
CA CYS A 227 -5.91 4.80 -1.66
C CYS A 227 -4.79 3.78 -1.40
N HIS A 228 -3.77 4.14 -0.62
CA HIS A 228 -2.59 3.32 -0.35
C HIS A 228 -2.62 2.76 1.08
N ASN A 229 -2.22 1.49 1.22
CA ASN A 229 -1.98 0.91 2.54
C ASN A 229 -0.47 0.94 2.86
N PRO A 230 0.00 1.85 3.73
CA PRO A 230 1.43 1.96 4.07
C PRO A 230 1.95 0.73 4.83
N HIS A 231 1.05 -0.09 5.40
CA HIS A 231 1.43 -1.31 6.11
C HIS A 231 1.58 -2.54 5.18
N GLY A 232 1.44 -2.36 3.88
CA GLY A 232 1.60 -3.42 2.89
C GLY A 232 0.29 -3.99 2.38
N GLY A 233 0.30 -4.36 1.13
CA GLY A 233 -0.77 -5.06 0.42
C GLY A 233 -0.25 -6.37 -0.17
N PHE A 234 -1.14 -7.13 -0.80
CA PHE A 234 -0.78 -8.36 -1.50
C PHE A 234 -0.13 -8.11 -2.87
N GLU A 235 -0.29 -6.90 -3.42
CA GLU A 235 0.17 -6.57 -4.76
C GLU A 235 1.23 -5.47 -4.78
N LEU A 236 2.12 -5.55 -5.76
CA LEU A 236 3.07 -4.50 -6.09
C LEU A 236 2.32 -3.19 -6.34
N LYS A 237 2.81 -2.10 -5.70
CA LYS A 237 2.22 -0.74 -5.73
C LYS A 237 0.91 -0.53 -4.95
N GLN A 238 0.44 -1.52 -4.19
CA GLN A 238 -0.51 -1.43 -3.07
C GLN A 238 -1.83 -0.63 -3.27
N ALA A 239 -2.12 -0.17 -4.47
CA ALA A 239 -3.40 0.46 -4.80
C ALA A 239 -4.47 -0.57 -5.20
N ARG A 240 -4.05 -1.81 -5.45
CA ARG A 240 -4.94 -2.93 -5.78
C ARG A 240 -5.19 -3.79 -4.56
N LEU A 241 -6.42 -4.21 -4.37
CA LEU A 241 -6.74 -5.26 -3.41
C LEU A 241 -6.49 -6.64 -4.01
N ALA A 242 -6.28 -7.64 -3.13
CA ALA A 242 -6.04 -9.04 -3.50
C ALA A 242 -7.14 -9.67 -4.40
N THR A 243 -8.29 -9.03 -4.49
CA THR A 243 -9.43 -9.45 -5.31
C THR A 243 -9.34 -9.01 -6.77
N GLY A 244 -8.22 -8.46 -7.20
CA GLY A 244 -7.99 -8.02 -8.57
C GLY A 244 -8.96 -6.91 -8.96
N GLY A 245 -8.60 -5.69 -8.76
CA GLY A 245 -9.45 -4.58 -9.15
C GLY A 245 -9.02 -3.28 -8.48
N ASP A 246 -9.48 -2.20 -9.03
CA ASP A 246 -9.23 -0.84 -8.56
C ASP A 246 -10.09 -0.49 -7.34
N ALA A 247 -10.07 -1.35 -6.33
CA ALA A 247 -10.94 -1.21 -5.16
C ALA A 247 -10.71 0.11 -4.42
N ALA A 248 -9.51 0.68 -4.48
CA ALA A 248 -9.25 2.02 -3.97
C ALA A 248 -10.06 3.08 -4.73
N CYS A 249 -10.20 2.91 -6.05
CA CYS A 249 -10.92 3.84 -6.92
C CYS A 249 -12.45 3.72 -6.74
N ILE A 250 -12.96 2.50 -6.73
CA ILE A 250 -14.40 2.23 -6.68
C ILE A 250 -15.05 2.54 -5.33
N LYS A 251 -14.28 2.75 -4.27
CA LYS A 251 -14.82 3.29 -3.00
C LYS A 251 -15.57 4.61 -3.20
N CYS A 252 -15.10 5.45 -4.13
CA CYS A 252 -15.71 6.73 -4.46
C CYS A 252 -16.35 6.72 -5.84
N HIS A 253 -15.80 5.96 -6.80
CA HIS A 253 -16.28 5.83 -8.17
C HIS A 253 -17.10 4.54 -8.37
N ALA A 254 -18.04 4.26 -7.46
CA ALA A 254 -18.85 3.04 -7.46
C ALA A 254 -19.66 2.83 -8.75
N ASP A 255 -20.03 3.93 -9.41
CA ASP A 255 -20.73 3.91 -10.70
C ASP A 255 -19.91 3.33 -11.85
N LYS A 256 -18.59 3.16 -11.68
CA LYS A 256 -17.69 2.55 -12.67
C LYS A 256 -17.40 1.07 -12.39
N GLN A 257 -17.90 0.53 -11.29
CA GLN A 257 -17.64 -0.85 -10.88
C GLN A 257 -18.44 -1.89 -11.69
N GLY A 258 -19.64 -1.55 -12.09
CA GLY A 258 -20.58 -2.48 -12.67
C GLY A 258 -21.48 -3.14 -11.60
N PRO A 259 -22.02 -4.34 -11.85
CA PRO A 259 -21.80 -5.17 -13.03
C PRO A 259 -22.44 -4.57 -14.31
N PHE A 260 -21.75 -4.73 -15.42
CA PHE A 260 -22.24 -4.37 -16.74
C PHE A 260 -22.53 -5.62 -17.57
N VAL A 261 -23.49 -5.53 -18.49
CA VAL A 261 -23.76 -6.61 -19.47
C VAL A 261 -22.61 -6.70 -20.48
N TYR A 262 -22.14 -5.54 -20.91
CA TYR A 262 -21.01 -5.43 -21.81
C TYR A 262 -19.87 -4.71 -21.06
N GLU A 263 -18.83 -5.44 -20.76
CA GLU A 263 -17.67 -4.92 -20.02
C GLU A 263 -16.56 -4.54 -20.98
N HIS A 264 -15.92 -3.41 -20.74
CA HIS A 264 -14.71 -3.04 -21.47
C HIS A 264 -13.52 -3.77 -20.84
N ALA A 265 -12.92 -4.69 -21.56
CA ALA A 265 -11.92 -5.61 -21.05
C ALA A 265 -10.77 -4.93 -20.29
N PRO A 266 -10.13 -3.84 -20.79
CA PRO A 266 -9.04 -3.16 -20.06
C PRO A 266 -9.43 -2.67 -18.68
N VAL A 267 -10.69 -2.28 -18.46
CA VAL A 267 -11.18 -1.84 -17.14
C VAL A 267 -11.11 -2.98 -16.12
N LYS A 268 -11.33 -4.22 -16.57
CA LYS A 268 -11.30 -5.41 -15.71
C LYS A 268 -9.90 -6.00 -15.56
N THR A 269 -9.12 -6.02 -16.64
CA THR A 269 -7.82 -6.72 -16.67
C THR A 269 -6.66 -5.81 -16.28
N GLU A 270 -6.65 -4.57 -16.76
CA GLU A 270 -5.55 -3.63 -16.56
C GLU A 270 -5.86 -2.55 -15.51
N GLY A 271 -7.14 -2.30 -15.27
CA GLY A 271 -7.66 -1.38 -14.29
C GLY A 271 -7.70 0.08 -14.73
N CYS A 272 -8.15 0.95 -13.83
CA CYS A 272 -8.36 2.37 -14.09
C CYS A 272 -7.09 3.10 -14.53
N VAL A 273 -5.94 2.70 -14.02
CA VAL A 273 -4.64 3.34 -14.29
C VAL A 273 -4.10 3.09 -15.71
N SER A 274 -4.71 2.20 -16.46
CA SER A 274 -4.40 2.05 -17.89
C SER A 274 -4.74 3.32 -18.69
N CYS A 275 -5.78 4.03 -18.28
CA CYS A 275 -6.27 5.26 -18.92
C CYS A 275 -6.06 6.52 -18.08
N HIS A 276 -6.08 6.41 -16.74
CA HIS A 276 -6.04 7.54 -15.82
C HIS A 276 -4.73 7.58 -15.01
N THR A 277 -4.30 8.80 -14.67
CA THR A 277 -3.17 9.08 -13.75
C THR A 277 -3.71 9.64 -12.44
N PRO A 278 -3.93 8.79 -11.41
CA PRO A 278 -4.71 9.17 -10.22
C PRO A 278 -4.08 10.27 -9.37
N HIS A 279 -2.79 10.49 -9.45
CA HIS A 279 -2.13 11.57 -8.72
C HIS A 279 -2.37 12.93 -9.38
N GLY A 280 -2.48 12.97 -10.69
CA GLY A 280 -2.75 14.20 -11.43
C GLY A 280 -2.31 14.13 -12.89
N SER A 281 -2.86 15.04 -13.69
CA SER A 281 -2.60 15.16 -15.12
C SER A 281 -2.77 16.62 -15.58
N SER A 282 -2.09 16.99 -16.65
CA SER A 282 -2.41 18.19 -17.42
C SER A 282 -3.71 18.04 -18.23
N ASN A 283 -4.21 16.80 -18.36
CA ASN A 283 -5.35 16.47 -19.20
C ASN A 283 -6.63 16.34 -18.37
N PRO A 284 -7.79 16.81 -18.86
CA PRO A 284 -9.06 16.64 -18.18
C PRO A 284 -9.35 15.18 -17.81
N ARG A 285 -10.09 14.98 -16.71
CA ARG A 285 -10.47 13.64 -16.21
C ARG A 285 -9.28 12.76 -15.85
N LEU A 286 -8.13 13.36 -15.58
CA LEU A 286 -6.88 12.65 -15.24
C LEU A 286 -6.42 11.69 -16.34
N LEU A 287 -6.70 11.98 -17.60
CA LEU A 287 -6.30 11.12 -18.71
C LEU A 287 -4.78 11.16 -18.93
N ARG A 288 -4.23 10.02 -19.34
CA ARG A 288 -2.80 9.89 -19.67
C ARG A 288 -2.42 10.66 -20.95
N PHE A 289 -3.39 10.86 -21.85
CA PHE A 289 -3.20 11.53 -23.14
C PHE A 289 -4.15 12.72 -23.25
N ALA A 290 -3.68 13.78 -23.89
CA ALA A 290 -4.51 14.96 -24.14
C ALA A 290 -5.62 14.68 -25.17
N ALA A 291 -5.29 13.91 -26.20
CA ALA A 291 -6.23 13.51 -27.24
C ALA A 291 -6.82 12.12 -26.90
N VAL A 292 -8.14 12.04 -26.84
CA VAL A 292 -8.87 10.80 -26.51
C VAL A 292 -8.59 9.69 -27.52
N ASN A 293 -8.57 10.02 -28.82
CA ASN A 293 -8.23 9.05 -29.85
C ASN A 293 -6.83 8.46 -29.69
N ALA A 294 -5.84 9.27 -29.30
CA ALA A 294 -4.48 8.79 -29.04
C ALA A 294 -4.46 7.75 -27.91
N LEU A 295 -5.27 7.96 -26.87
CA LEU A 295 -5.44 6.98 -25.79
C LEU A 295 -6.09 5.69 -26.31
N CYS A 296 -7.18 5.78 -27.03
CA CYS A 296 -7.91 4.61 -27.54
C CYS A 296 -7.05 3.79 -28.51
N LEU A 297 -6.31 4.48 -29.38
CA LEU A 297 -5.45 3.85 -30.39
C LEU A 297 -4.18 3.21 -29.80
N THR A 298 -3.94 3.27 -28.50
CA THR A 298 -2.90 2.45 -27.87
C THR A 298 -3.24 0.96 -27.91
N CYS A 299 -4.53 0.63 -28.01
CA CYS A 299 -5.04 -0.75 -28.02
C CYS A 299 -5.92 -1.03 -29.24
N HIS A 300 -6.65 -0.06 -29.76
CA HIS A 300 -7.55 -0.20 -30.89
C HIS A 300 -6.91 0.25 -32.19
N SER A 301 -7.24 -0.46 -33.28
CA SER A 301 -6.91 -0.07 -34.65
C SER A 301 -8.20 0.30 -35.39
N VAL A 302 -8.27 1.51 -35.89
CA VAL A 302 -9.43 1.94 -36.71
C VAL A 302 -9.51 1.25 -38.08
N ALA A 303 -8.42 0.62 -38.50
CA ALA A 303 -8.37 -0.12 -39.75
C ALA A 303 -8.90 -1.54 -39.66
N HIS A 304 -9.02 -2.08 -38.41
CA HIS A 304 -9.43 -3.47 -38.19
C HIS A 304 -10.37 -3.51 -36.98
N ASP A 305 -11.60 -3.08 -37.17
CA ASP A 305 -12.66 -3.54 -36.28
C ASP A 305 -12.77 -5.05 -36.40
N VAL A 306 -12.44 -5.72 -35.30
CA VAL A 306 -12.38 -7.18 -35.21
C VAL A 306 -13.76 -7.72 -35.55
N GLY A 307 -13.89 -8.28 -36.76
CA GLY A 307 -15.14 -8.90 -37.27
C GLY A 307 -15.93 -8.07 -38.29
N ALA A 308 -15.50 -6.85 -38.65
CA ALA A 308 -16.13 -6.13 -39.76
C ALA A 308 -15.52 -6.59 -41.10
N ALA A 309 -16.32 -7.19 -41.94
CA ALA A 309 -15.96 -7.50 -43.32
C ALA A 309 -15.87 -6.26 -44.23
N GLU A 310 -16.14 -5.08 -43.65
CA GLU A 310 -16.19 -3.78 -44.31
C GLU A 310 -15.12 -2.83 -43.76
N PRO A 311 -14.47 -2.02 -44.60
CA PRO A 311 -13.56 -0.95 -44.10
C PRO A 311 -14.33 -0.01 -43.20
N ALA A 312 -13.67 0.44 -42.12
CA ALA A 312 -14.21 1.39 -41.16
C ALA A 312 -14.87 2.57 -41.91
N GLY A 313 -16.18 2.73 -41.70
CA GLY A 313 -16.96 3.78 -42.40
C GLY A 313 -16.45 5.21 -42.05
N PRO A 314 -17.01 6.23 -42.68
CA PRO A 314 -16.61 7.61 -42.50
C PRO A 314 -16.57 8.07 -41.02
N ALA A 315 -17.35 7.46 -40.17
CA ALA A 315 -17.42 7.73 -38.73
C ALA A 315 -16.10 7.40 -37.97
N HIS A 316 -15.24 6.56 -38.51
CA HIS A 316 -13.93 6.23 -37.92
C HIS A 316 -12.76 6.96 -38.62
N ASN A 317 -13.06 7.91 -39.47
CA ASN A 317 -12.04 8.81 -40.00
C ASN A 317 -11.42 9.64 -38.86
N GLN A 318 -10.10 9.54 -38.67
CA GLN A 318 -9.36 10.23 -37.63
C GLN A 318 -9.23 11.74 -37.82
N ASN A 319 -9.84 12.32 -38.85
CA ASN A 319 -9.89 13.77 -39.06
C ASN A 319 -10.77 14.46 -38.00
N ALA A 320 -10.51 15.74 -37.79
CA ALA A 320 -10.90 16.57 -36.63
C ALA A 320 -12.24 16.29 -35.93
N GLN A 321 -13.31 16.00 -36.69
CA GLN A 321 -14.63 15.79 -36.09
C GLN A 321 -14.83 14.42 -35.41
N TYR A 322 -14.02 13.43 -35.73
CA TYR A 322 -14.12 12.07 -35.18
C TYR A 322 -12.94 11.70 -34.26
N ALA A 323 -12.09 12.68 -33.92
CA ALA A 323 -10.93 12.46 -33.05
C ALA A 323 -11.32 12.18 -31.60
N ASN A 324 -12.54 12.46 -31.18
CA ASN A 324 -13.02 12.15 -29.84
C ASN A 324 -13.94 10.91 -29.84
N CYS A 325 -13.35 9.75 -29.66
CA CYS A 325 -14.07 8.47 -29.64
C CYS A 325 -15.22 8.44 -28.62
N THR A 326 -15.02 9.10 -27.45
CA THR A 326 -16.04 9.14 -26.39
C THR A 326 -17.19 10.12 -26.68
N ALA A 327 -17.20 10.82 -27.79
CA ALA A 327 -18.40 11.54 -28.26
C ALA A 327 -19.54 10.59 -28.62
N CYS A 328 -19.21 9.41 -29.12
CA CYS A 328 -20.16 8.34 -29.47
C CYS A 328 -20.10 7.16 -28.47
N HIS A 329 -18.90 6.69 -28.12
CA HIS A 329 -18.68 5.58 -27.19
C HIS A 329 -18.66 6.09 -25.73
N ILE A 330 -19.80 6.60 -25.25
CA ILE A 330 -19.87 7.30 -23.97
C ILE A 330 -19.84 6.39 -22.75
N LYS A 331 -20.18 5.10 -22.92
CA LYS A 331 -20.23 4.10 -21.83
C LYS A 331 -18.95 3.27 -21.74
N ILE A 332 -17.79 3.90 -21.96
CA ILE A 332 -16.50 3.24 -22.10
C ILE A 332 -16.07 2.39 -20.88
N HIS A 333 -16.60 2.66 -19.69
CA HIS A 333 -16.31 1.86 -18.49
C HIS A 333 -17.13 0.56 -18.43
N GLY A 334 -18.17 0.45 -19.26
CA GLY A 334 -19.09 -0.66 -19.37
C GLY A 334 -20.51 -0.18 -19.67
N SER A 335 -21.29 -1.02 -20.36
CA SER A 335 -22.65 -0.72 -20.78
C SER A 335 -23.61 -1.83 -20.38
N ARG A 336 -24.85 -1.47 -20.08
CA ARG A 336 -25.94 -2.43 -19.87
C ARG A 336 -26.73 -2.71 -21.14
N THR A 337 -26.56 -1.89 -22.16
CA THR A 337 -27.45 -1.88 -23.35
C THR A 337 -26.73 -2.00 -24.66
N SER A 338 -25.44 -1.62 -24.74
CA SER A 338 -24.72 -1.55 -26.02
C SER A 338 -23.36 -2.25 -25.96
N PRO A 339 -23.10 -3.23 -26.83
CA PRO A 339 -21.80 -3.91 -26.92
C PRO A 339 -20.68 -2.99 -27.45
N VAL A 340 -21.04 -1.90 -28.13
CA VAL A 340 -20.12 -0.88 -28.62
C VAL A 340 -20.10 0.38 -27.76
N PHE A 341 -20.64 0.31 -26.54
CA PHE A 341 -20.60 1.37 -25.52
C PHE A 341 -21.27 2.69 -25.93
N PHE A 342 -22.22 2.67 -26.82
CA PHE A 342 -23.08 3.82 -27.12
C PHE A 342 -24.03 4.13 -25.96
N ARG A 343 -24.86 5.16 -26.10
CA ARG A 343 -25.88 5.55 -25.13
C ARG A 343 -26.81 4.44 -24.73
#